data_b51e7169bd79de0cff3bdc8f1e955b2d
#
_entry.id   b51e7169bd79de0cff3bdc8f1e955b2d
#
_cell.length_a   1.000
_cell.length_b   1.000
_cell.length_c   1.000
_cell.angle_alpha   90.00
_cell.angle_beta   90.00
_cell.angle_gamma   90.00
#
_symmetry.space_group_name_H-M   'P 1'
#
loop_
_entity.id
_entity.type
_entity.pdbx_description
1 polymer ?
#
loop_
_entity_poly.entity_id
_entity_poly.type
_entity_poly.pdbx_seq_one_letter_code
_entity_poly.pdbx_strand_id
1 'polypeptide(L)'
;LPPLHPSAERDLRLTPKGNLMRDRISMLQSIEPHRVLTDGDLDGITTAGILLRAFPDLIVRFGHPGGIRAGVFDDQIDSQTIICDLPSHPACGAVIDHHETNRSDVEGVINFWKATPSAARIAFEIVCESQDVSDLQEMIDWVDILDGGKISRQDFLSNHPMVVLSRSIEASERPEAAQRIVQGVAEGWGIERIISDPLVAESIHRREMEASKITKIIHDSLTIVNRIAIVRFDGTGIRTNGYRITAEAGDECDACIVIHGDVNGSLNGSTHPLSASFYTNSFLHSNGGLVDLTRLATAFDPHGGGHRDACGCRIQSLSEDGLREDREVE
;
A
#
# COMPACT_ATOMS: atom_id res chain seq x y z
N LEU A 1 -45.63 10.43 -38.92
CA LEU A 1 -44.19 10.18 -38.92
C LEU A 1 -43.66 10.64 -37.57
N PRO A 2 -43.09 9.75 -36.71
CA PRO A 2 -42.38 10.16 -35.47
C PRO A 2 -40.98 10.66 -35.81
N PRO A 3 -40.36 11.53 -34.98
CA PRO A 3 -39.04 12.06 -35.23
C PRO A 3 -37.96 11.03 -34.93
N LEU A 4 -36.94 11.00 -35.82
CA LEU A 4 -35.74 10.21 -35.69
C LEU A 4 -34.89 10.64 -34.49
N HIS A 5 -34.46 9.69 -33.66
CA HIS A 5 -33.46 9.87 -32.62
C HIS A 5 -32.11 10.23 -33.26
N PRO A 6 -31.36 11.21 -32.72
CA PRO A 6 -30.00 11.43 -33.19
C PRO A 6 -29.11 10.28 -32.65
N SER A 7 -28.43 9.64 -33.58
CA SER A 7 -27.34 8.72 -33.31
C SER A 7 -26.21 9.47 -32.60
N ALA A 8 -25.75 8.93 -31.45
CA ALA A 8 -24.57 9.42 -30.77
C ALA A 8 -23.34 9.28 -31.67
N GLU A 9 -22.94 10.36 -32.30
CA GLU A 9 -21.64 10.48 -32.96
C GLU A 9 -20.57 10.45 -31.82
N ARG A 10 -19.75 9.40 -31.82
CA ARG A 10 -18.55 9.34 -31.00
C ARG A 10 -17.57 10.37 -31.52
N ASP A 11 -17.24 11.36 -30.67
CA ASP A 11 -16.28 12.40 -30.97
C ASP A 11 -14.87 11.79 -31.05
N LEU A 12 -14.45 11.46 -32.27
CA LEU A 12 -13.10 10.97 -32.60
C LEU A 12 -12.15 12.17 -32.56
N ARG A 13 -11.45 12.37 -31.46
CA ARG A 13 -10.40 13.42 -31.38
C ARG A 13 -9.18 12.98 -32.16
N LEU A 14 -8.94 13.64 -33.28
CA LEU A 14 -7.74 13.45 -34.12
C LEU A 14 -6.58 14.30 -33.53
N THR A 15 -5.40 13.70 -33.38
CA THR A 15 -4.16 14.45 -33.16
C THR A 15 -3.70 15.13 -34.46
N PRO A 16 -2.82 16.17 -34.42
CA PRO A 16 -2.36 16.89 -35.60
C PRO A 16 -1.62 16.06 -36.65
N LYS A 17 -1.39 14.78 -36.44
CA LYS A 17 -0.72 13.83 -37.35
C LYS A 17 -1.62 12.71 -37.87
N GLY A 18 -2.96 12.78 -37.68
CA GLY A 18 -3.88 11.82 -38.24
C GLY A 18 -3.82 10.38 -37.73
N ASN A 19 -3.06 10.10 -36.64
CA ASN A 19 -3.10 8.82 -35.97
C ASN A 19 -4.28 8.78 -34.97
N LEU A 20 -5.18 7.80 -35.12
CA LEU A 20 -6.14 7.47 -34.07
C LEU A 20 -5.34 7.09 -32.82
N MET A 21 -5.38 7.95 -31.80
CA MET A 21 -4.89 7.59 -30.48
C MET A 21 -5.87 6.53 -29.95
N ARG A 22 -5.41 5.27 -29.78
CA ARG A 22 -6.18 4.26 -29.07
C ARG A 22 -6.41 4.76 -27.66
N ASP A 23 -7.64 4.67 -27.16
CA ASP A 23 -7.90 4.90 -25.73
C ASP A 23 -7.15 3.85 -24.89
N ARG A 24 -6.91 4.17 -23.65
CA ARG A 24 -6.10 3.32 -22.74
C ARG A 24 -6.75 1.98 -22.50
N ILE A 25 -8.08 1.93 -22.44
CA ILE A 25 -8.82 0.69 -22.27
C ILE A 25 -8.66 -0.24 -23.49
N SER A 26 -8.67 0.32 -24.70
CA SER A 26 -8.41 -0.46 -25.93
C SER A 26 -6.98 -1.00 -25.97
N MET A 27 -6.01 -0.29 -25.40
CA MET A 27 -4.66 -0.80 -25.25
C MET A 27 -4.62 -2.01 -24.31
N LEU A 28 -5.29 -1.95 -23.15
CA LEU A 28 -5.43 -3.10 -22.25
C LEU A 28 -6.16 -4.27 -22.90
N GLN A 29 -7.23 -4.01 -23.65
CA GLN A 29 -7.95 -5.06 -24.38
C GLN A 29 -7.07 -5.77 -25.40
N SER A 30 -6.10 -5.06 -26.01
CA SER A 30 -5.23 -5.62 -27.04
C SER A 30 -4.26 -6.70 -26.55
N ILE A 31 -4.00 -6.80 -25.25
CA ILE A 31 -3.20 -7.88 -24.65
C ILE A 31 -4.05 -9.10 -24.24
N GLU A 32 -5.39 -9.03 -24.41
CA GLU A 32 -6.34 -10.08 -24.00
C GLU A 32 -6.08 -10.52 -22.53
N PRO A 33 -6.17 -9.62 -21.56
CA PRO A 33 -5.69 -9.88 -20.21
C PRO A 33 -6.49 -11.00 -19.54
N HIS A 34 -5.79 -11.94 -18.89
CA HIS A 34 -6.43 -13.02 -18.15
C HIS A 34 -6.04 -13.02 -16.66
N ARG A 35 -5.02 -12.24 -16.30
CA ARG A 35 -4.55 -12.14 -14.91
C ARG A 35 -4.22 -10.71 -14.54
N VAL A 36 -4.52 -10.36 -13.29
CA VAL A 36 -3.93 -9.21 -12.61
C VAL A 36 -3.10 -9.68 -11.43
N LEU A 37 -1.85 -9.23 -11.34
CA LEU A 37 -0.97 -9.38 -10.20
C LEU A 37 -0.81 -8.00 -9.56
N THR A 38 -1.25 -7.86 -8.31
CA THR A 38 -1.33 -6.56 -7.64
C THR A 38 -0.74 -6.61 -6.23
N ASP A 39 -0.38 -5.45 -5.65
CA ASP A 39 -0.03 -5.41 -4.22
C ASP A 39 -1.22 -5.84 -3.36
N GLY A 40 -0.92 -6.29 -2.16
CA GLY A 40 -1.90 -6.85 -1.22
C GLY A 40 -2.54 -5.81 -0.30
N ASP A 41 -2.24 -4.54 -0.45
CA ASP A 41 -2.79 -3.45 0.32
C ASP A 41 -4.11 -2.90 -0.27
N LEU A 42 -4.66 -1.83 0.32
CA LEU A 42 -5.95 -1.29 -0.10
C LEU A 42 -5.91 -0.70 -1.53
N ASP A 43 -4.80 -0.08 -1.95
CA ASP A 43 -4.65 0.47 -3.30
C ASP A 43 -4.64 -0.65 -4.34
N GLY A 44 -3.75 -1.63 -4.19
CA GLY A 44 -3.68 -2.76 -5.11
C GLY A 44 -4.97 -3.58 -5.16
N ILE A 45 -5.62 -3.84 -4.03
CA ILE A 45 -6.91 -4.55 -3.94
C ILE A 45 -8.02 -3.78 -4.68
N THR A 46 -8.11 -2.46 -4.47
CA THR A 46 -9.10 -1.61 -5.13
C THR A 46 -8.83 -1.53 -6.63
N THR A 47 -7.57 -1.42 -7.04
CA THR A 47 -7.14 -1.44 -8.43
C THR A 47 -7.60 -2.70 -9.15
N ALA A 48 -7.39 -3.88 -8.54
CA ALA A 48 -7.86 -5.14 -9.10
C ALA A 48 -9.38 -5.19 -9.23
N GLY A 49 -10.12 -4.71 -8.23
CA GLY A 49 -11.59 -4.67 -8.28
C GLY A 49 -12.14 -3.78 -9.39
N ILE A 50 -11.50 -2.64 -9.64
CA ILE A 50 -11.85 -1.75 -10.76
C ILE A 50 -11.61 -2.43 -12.11
N LEU A 51 -10.47 -3.11 -12.26
CA LEU A 51 -10.14 -3.83 -13.50
C LEU A 51 -11.11 -4.99 -13.77
N LEU A 52 -11.59 -5.68 -12.74
CA LEU A 52 -12.59 -6.74 -12.89
C LEU A 52 -13.93 -6.22 -13.46
N ARG A 53 -14.27 -4.93 -13.30
CA ARG A 53 -15.45 -4.36 -13.97
C ARG A 53 -15.30 -4.35 -15.48
N ALA A 54 -14.11 -4.05 -15.98
CA ALA A 54 -13.83 -4.03 -17.42
C ALA A 54 -13.49 -5.42 -17.98
N PHE A 55 -12.92 -6.28 -17.14
CA PHE A 55 -12.43 -7.61 -17.49
C PHE A 55 -12.90 -8.64 -16.46
N PRO A 56 -14.16 -9.10 -16.49
CA PRO A 56 -14.75 -9.93 -15.43
C PRO A 56 -14.08 -11.30 -15.21
N ASP A 57 -13.37 -11.80 -16.23
CA ASP A 57 -12.73 -13.12 -16.22
C ASP A 57 -11.28 -13.09 -15.67
N LEU A 58 -10.79 -11.92 -15.21
CA LEU A 58 -9.44 -11.79 -14.68
C LEU A 58 -9.24 -12.65 -13.41
N ILE A 59 -8.14 -13.37 -13.41
CA ILE A 59 -7.66 -14.07 -12.20
C ILE A 59 -6.83 -13.09 -11.38
N VAL A 60 -7.29 -12.74 -10.18
CA VAL A 60 -6.56 -11.87 -9.26
C VAL A 60 -5.55 -12.65 -8.45
N ARG A 61 -4.31 -12.16 -8.40
CA ARG A 61 -3.23 -12.65 -7.56
C ARG A 61 -2.62 -11.48 -6.80
N PHE A 62 -2.24 -11.73 -5.57
CA PHE A 62 -1.55 -10.75 -4.73
C PHE A 62 -0.07 -11.06 -4.69
N GLY A 63 0.74 -10.03 -4.81
CA GLY A 63 2.18 -10.06 -4.74
C GLY A 63 2.72 -9.01 -3.77
N HIS A 64 4.02 -8.81 -3.80
CA HIS A 64 4.67 -7.72 -3.11
C HIS A 64 5.97 -7.36 -3.87
N PRO A 65 6.49 -6.11 -3.74
CA PRO A 65 7.63 -5.64 -4.54
C PRO A 65 8.87 -6.52 -4.42
N GLY A 66 9.15 -7.03 -3.22
CA GLY A 66 10.29 -7.94 -2.99
C GLY A 66 10.15 -9.28 -3.72
N GLY A 67 8.92 -9.81 -3.82
CA GLY A 67 8.64 -11.06 -4.55
C GLY A 67 8.85 -10.91 -6.06
N ILE A 68 8.41 -9.79 -6.65
CA ILE A 68 8.67 -9.48 -8.06
C ILE A 68 10.18 -9.43 -8.32
N ARG A 69 10.93 -8.67 -7.52
CA ARG A 69 12.38 -8.51 -7.68
C ARG A 69 13.16 -9.81 -7.44
N ALA A 70 12.63 -10.72 -6.64
CA ALA A 70 13.23 -12.03 -6.35
C ALA A 70 12.82 -13.13 -7.33
N GLY A 71 11.95 -12.84 -8.32
CA GLY A 71 11.47 -13.81 -9.29
C GLY A 71 10.48 -14.85 -8.75
N VAL A 72 9.83 -14.57 -7.60
CA VAL A 72 8.87 -15.50 -6.98
C VAL A 72 7.64 -15.73 -7.87
N PHE A 73 7.34 -14.78 -8.74
CA PHE A 73 6.14 -14.78 -9.58
C PHE A 73 6.43 -15.01 -11.06
N ASP A 74 7.71 -15.30 -11.45
CA ASP A 74 8.12 -15.40 -12.86
C ASP A 74 7.30 -16.42 -13.66
N ASP A 75 6.93 -17.54 -13.06
CA ASP A 75 6.10 -18.60 -13.65
C ASP A 75 4.61 -18.22 -13.76
N GLN A 76 4.20 -17.13 -13.14
CA GLN A 76 2.82 -16.63 -13.14
C GLN A 76 2.63 -15.39 -14.01
N ILE A 77 3.72 -14.80 -14.53
CA ILE A 77 3.69 -13.57 -15.31
C ILE A 77 3.93 -13.89 -16.79
N ASP A 78 3.03 -13.43 -17.64
CA ASP A 78 3.09 -13.56 -19.10
C ASP A 78 2.55 -12.30 -19.80
N SER A 79 2.59 -12.28 -21.12
CA SER A 79 2.14 -11.14 -21.93
C SER A 79 0.64 -10.78 -21.81
N GLN A 80 -0.15 -11.58 -21.12
CA GLN A 80 -1.57 -11.35 -20.82
C GLN A 80 -1.78 -10.97 -19.34
N THR A 81 -0.68 -10.75 -18.59
CA THR A 81 -0.73 -10.33 -17.17
C THR A 81 -0.65 -8.81 -17.05
N ILE A 82 -1.57 -8.21 -16.32
CA ILE A 82 -1.48 -6.81 -15.87
C ILE A 82 -0.84 -6.80 -14.49
N ILE A 83 0.23 -6.04 -14.31
CA ILE A 83 0.82 -5.79 -13.00
C ILE A 83 0.33 -4.44 -12.48
N CYS A 84 -0.16 -4.38 -11.25
CA CYS A 84 -0.70 -3.17 -10.64
C CYS A 84 -0.03 -2.89 -9.31
N ASP A 85 0.33 -1.60 -9.08
CA ASP A 85 0.87 -1.14 -7.80
C ASP A 85 2.13 -1.91 -7.36
N LEU A 86 2.88 -2.40 -8.31
CA LEU A 86 4.07 -3.24 -8.16
C LEU A 86 5.11 -2.88 -9.23
N PRO A 87 6.40 -3.19 -9.01
CA PRO A 87 7.42 -3.06 -10.03
C PRO A 87 7.06 -3.82 -11.32
N SER A 88 7.40 -3.24 -12.46
CA SER A 88 7.22 -3.89 -13.77
C SER A 88 8.03 -5.18 -13.88
N HIS A 89 7.55 -6.10 -14.74
CA HIS A 89 8.25 -7.32 -15.10
C HIS A 89 8.36 -7.44 -16.63
N PRO A 90 9.50 -7.86 -17.22
CA PRO A 90 9.68 -7.86 -18.66
C PRO A 90 8.75 -8.81 -19.42
N ALA A 91 8.16 -9.80 -18.77
CA ALA A 91 7.21 -10.71 -19.39
C ALA A 91 5.74 -10.25 -19.30
N CYS A 92 5.39 -9.21 -18.53
CA CYS A 92 4.01 -8.77 -18.40
C CYS A 92 3.53 -8.01 -19.66
N GLY A 93 2.22 -7.98 -19.87
CA GLY A 93 1.61 -7.24 -20.98
C GLY A 93 1.40 -5.77 -20.68
N ALA A 94 1.07 -5.44 -19.44
CA ALA A 94 0.83 -4.06 -19.02
C ALA A 94 1.18 -3.83 -17.55
N VAL A 95 1.47 -2.57 -17.21
CA VAL A 95 1.70 -2.07 -15.84
C VAL A 95 0.80 -0.86 -15.58
N ILE A 96 0.21 -0.82 -14.40
CA ILE A 96 -0.52 0.33 -13.85
C ILE A 96 0.13 0.65 -12.50
N ASP A 97 0.88 1.76 -12.42
CA ASP A 97 1.67 2.08 -11.22
C ASP A 97 1.85 3.59 -11.07
N HIS A 98 2.04 4.04 -9.85
CA HIS A 98 2.24 5.44 -9.49
C HIS A 98 3.57 5.68 -8.75
N HIS A 99 4.26 4.62 -8.33
CA HIS A 99 5.51 4.71 -7.59
C HIS A 99 6.65 5.26 -8.44
N GLU A 100 7.30 6.34 -8.00
CA GLU A 100 8.42 6.94 -8.73
C GLU A 100 9.61 5.97 -8.88
N THR A 101 9.83 5.10 -7.90
CA THR A 101 10.91 4.09 -7.93
C THR A 101 10.67 2.98 -8.94
N ASN A 102 9.43 2.79 -9.39
CA ASN A 102 9.05 1.78 -10.38
C ASN A 102 8.87 2.35 -11.78
N ARG A 103 9.07 3.68 -11.93
CA ARG A 103 9.01 4.34 -13.22
C ARG A 103 10.10 3.79 -14.16
N SER A 104 9.71 2.91 -15.05
CA SER A 104 10.60 2.31 -16.03
C SER A 104 9.84 2.04 -17.33
N ASP A 105 10.52 2.22 -18.46
CA ASP A 105 10.00 1.81 -19.76
C ASP A 105 10.63 0.46 -20.10
N VAL A 106 9.86 -0.61 -19.97
CA VAL A 106 10.24 -1.95 -20.42
C VAL A 106 9.74 -2.14 -21.84
N GLU A 107 10.63 -2.49 -22.77
CA GLU A 107 10.27 -2.70 -24.17
C GLU A 107 9.20 -3.79 -24.32
N GLY A 108 8.15 -3.48 -25.05
CA GLY A 108 7.03 -4.41 -25.29
C GLY A 108 5.93 -4.42 -24.20
N VAL A 109 6.13 -3.74 -23.09
CA VAL A 109 5.15 -3.62 -22.01
C VAL A 109 4.37 -2.31 -22.13
N ILE A 110 3.04 -2.39 -22.04
CA ILE A 110 2.19 -1.19 -22.02
C ILE A 110 2.32 -0.57 -20.61
N ASN A 111 2.85 0.66 -20.55
CA ASN A 111 3.09 1.34 -19.27
C ASN A 111 2.11 2.48 -19.04
N PHE A 112 1.26 2.36 -18.01
CA PHE A 112 0.35 3.40 -17.54
C PHE A 112 0.85 4.04 -16.23
N TRP A 113 2.14 4.29 -16.15
CA TRP A 113 2.68 5.05 -15.03
C TRP A 113 2.24 6.51 -15.05
N LYS A 114 1.76 7.01 -13.91
CA LYS A 114 1.36 8.40 -13.74
C LYS A 114 1.61 8.84 -12.29
N ALA A 115 2.14 10.04 -12.10
CA ALA A 115 2.28 10.65 -10.77
C ALA A 115 0.91 11.02 -10.19
N THR A 116 0.17 10.01 -9.73
CA THR A 116 -1.11 10.10 -9.03
C THR A 116 -0.95 9.65 -7.59
N PRO A 117 -1.90 9.96 -6.70
CA PRO A 117 -1.82 9.48 -5.32
C PRO A 117 -1.92 7.95 -5.17
N SER A 118 -2.53 7.23 -6.15
CA SER A 118 -2.76 5.79 -6.09
C SER A 118 -2.79 5.15 -7.49
N ALA A 119 -2.52 3.85 -7.58
CA ALA A 119 -2.72 3.05 -8.79
C ALA A 119 -4.23 2.87 -9.10
N ALA A 120 -5.07 2.81 -8.06
CA ALA A 120 -6.52 2.75 -8.18
C ALA A 120 -7.08 3.97 -8.94
N ARG A 121 -6.52 5.17 -8.75
CA ARG A 121 -6.88 6.36 -9.52
C ARG A 121 -6.60 6.18 -11.00
N ILE A 122 -5.47 5.59 -11.36
CA ILE A 122 -5.12 5.35 -12.76
C ILE A 122 -6.07 4.32 -13.38
N ALA A 123 -6.33 3.21 -12.71
CA ALA A 123 -7.26 2.18 -13.16
C ALA A 123 -8.68 2.75 -13.32
N PHE A 124 -9.14 3.55 -12.37
CA PHE A 124 -10.44 4.25 -12.42
C PHE A 124 -10.54 5.13 -13.66
N GLU A 125 -9.53 5.98 -13.92
CA GLU A 125 -9.49 6.84 -15.12
C GLU A 125 -9.51 6.03 -16.43
N ILE A 126 -8.83 4.87 -16.47
CA ILE A 126 -8.79 4.00 -17.65
C ILE A 126 -10.17 3.37 -17.88
N VAL A 127 -10.79 2.82 -16.85
CA VAL A 127 -12.07 2.12 -16.96
C VAL A 127 -13.21 3.09 -17.27
N CYS A 128 -13.17 4.33 -16.76
CA CYS A 128 -14.10 5.40 -17.13
C CYS A 128 -14.16 5.70 -18.63
N GLU A 129 -13.13 5.34 -19.41
CA GLU A 129 -13.14 5.53 -20.86
C GLU A 129 -14.18 4.65 -21.58
N SER A 130 -14.61 3.53 -20.96
CA SER A 130 -15.49 2.54 -21.57
C SER A 130 -16.81 2.33 -20.86
N GLN A 131 -16.90 2.65 -19.57
CA GLN A 131 -18.10 2.41 -18.76
C GLN A 131 -18.21 3.39 -17.60
N ASP A 132 -19.43 3.53 -17.06
CA ASP A 132 -19.68 4.33 -15.86
C ASP A 132 -19.25 3.55 -14.63
N VAL A 133 -18.31 4.10 -13.88
CA VAL A 133 -17.81 3.63 -12.57
C VAL A 133 -17.84 4.75 -11.53
N SER A 134 -18.70 5.76 -11.76
CA SER A 134 -18.81 6.94 -10.87
C SER A 134 -19.23 6.58 -9.44
N ASP A 135 -19.86 5.43 -9.24
CA ASP A 135 -20.19 4.86 -7.93
C ASP A 135 -18.95 4.55 -7.07
N LEU A 136 -17.77 4.43 -7.68
CA LEU A 136 -16.50 4.23 -6.96
C LEU A 136 -15.79 5.54 -6.58
N GLN A 137 -16.26 6.70 -7.01
CA GLN A 137 -15.55 7.97 -6.84
C GLN A 137 -15.18 8.24 -5.38
N GLU A 138 -16.12 8.08 -4.45
CA GLU A 138 -15.86 8.30 -3.01
C GLU A 138 -14.80 7.33 -2.47
N MET A 139 -14.85 6.06 -2.87
CA MET A 139 -13.86 5.06 -2.46
C MET A 139 -12.47 5.44 -2.98
N ILE A 140 -12.36 5.83 -4.25
CA ILE A 140 -11.09 6.23 -4.87
C ILE A 140 -10.51 7.48 -4.20
N ASP A 141 -11.34 8.45 -3.85
CA ASP A 141 -10.89 9.66 -3.15
C ASP A 141 -10.29 9.31 -1.77
N TRP A 142 -10.86 8.33 -1.08
CA TRP A 142 -10.28 7.82 0.16
C TRP A 142 -9.00 6.99 -0.04
N VAL A 143 -8.93 6.15 -1.07
CA VAL A 143 -7.70 5.44 -1.40
C VAL A 143 -6.58 6.43 -1.69
N ASP A 144 -6.84 7.47 -2.47
CA ASP A 144 -5.88 8.56 -2.74
C ASP A 144 -5.36 9.26 -1.48
N ILE A 145 -6.26 9.49 -0.50
CA ILE A 145 -5.88 10.13 0.77
C ILE A 145 -4.99 9.20 1.60
N LEU A 146 -5.34 7.92 1.64
CA LEU A 146 -4.68 6.91 2.46
C LEU A 146 -3.30 6.56 1.90
N ASP A 147 -3.23 6.23 0.61
CA ASP A 147 -2.02 5.81 -0.06
C ASP A 147 -1.07 7.00 -0.31
N GLY A 148 -1.60 8.13 -0.73
CA GLY A 148 -0.85 9.38 -0.89
C GLY A 148 -0.34 10.00 0.41
N GLY A 149 -0.58 9.38 1.58
CA GLY A 149 -0.12 9.85 2.89
C GLY A 149 -0.69 11.20 3.32
N LYS A 150 -1.84 11.60 2.79
CA LYS A 150 -2.49 12.90 3.07
C LYS A 150 -3.60 12.83 4.10
N ILE A 151 -3.73 11.71 4.79
CA ILE A 151 -4.74 11.53 5.82
C ILE A 151 -4.50 12.51 6.98
N SER A 152 -5.55 13.20 7.42
CA SER A 152 -5.47 14.04 8.61
C SER A 152 -5.30 13.16 9.87
N ARG A 153 -4.70 13.72 10.93
CA ARG A 153 -4.61 13.02 12.22
C ARG A 153 -5.98 12.63 12.76
N GLN A 154 -6.98 13.52 12.61
CA GLN A 154 -8.35 13.25 13.04
C GLN A 154 -8.94 12.05 12.30
N ASP A 155 -8.81 12.02 10.98
CA ASP A 155 -9.32 10.91 10.17
C ASP A 155 -8.54 9.63 10.47
N PHE A 156 -7.22 9.71 10.60
CA PHE A 156 -6.38 8.57 10.98
C PHE A 156 -6.82 7.94 12.31
N LEU A 157 -7.21 8.70 13.30
CA LEU A 157 -7.69 8.20 14.59
C LEU A 157 -9.19 7.85 14.58
N SER A 158 -9.90 8.14 13.51
CA SER A 158 -11.34 7.88 13.40
C SER A 158 -11.67 6.40 13.13
N ASN A 159 -12.95 6.09 13.25
CA ASN A 159 -13.52 4.82 12.83
C ASN A 159 -14.21 4.94 11.44
N HIS A 160 -13.72 5.85 10.58
CA HIS A 160 -14.23 5.94 9.22
C HIS A 160 -14.03 4.59 8.50
N PRO A 161 -15.06 4.04 7.82
CA PRO A 161 -15.01 2.71 7.22
C PRO A 161 -13.79 2.45 6.34
N MET A 162 -13.40 3.41 5.50
CA MET A 162 -12.20 3.30 4.66
C MET A 162 -10.90 3.24 5.47
N VAL A 163 -10.81 4.00 6.55
CA VAL A 163 -9.65 3.99 7.45
C VAL A 163 -9.56 2.67 8.22
N VAL A 164 -10.69 2.17 8.69
CA VAL A 164 -10.77 0.86 9.35
C VAL A 164 -10.38 -0.24 8.37
N LEU A 165 -10.90 -0.20 7.15
CA LEU A 165 -10.59 -1.17 6.10
C LEU A 165 -9.08 -1.18 5.77
N SER A 166 -8.48 -0.02 5.51
CA SER A 166 -7.05 0.08 5.15
C SER A 166 -6.11 -0.48 6.22
N ARG A 167 -6.48 -0.35 7.50
CA ARG A 167 -5.69 -0.90 8.62
C ARG A 167 -5.88 -2.40 8.82
N SER A 168 -6.97 -2.95 8.30
CA SER A 168 -7.42 -4.30 8.65
C SER A 168 -7.12 -5.33 7.57
N ILE A 169 -6.79 -4.88 6.37
CA ILE A 169 -6.60 -5.76 5.23
C ILE A 169 -5.16 -5.68 4.73
N GLU A 170 -4.56 -6.86 4.72
CA GLU A 170 -3.30 -7.17 4.07
C GLU A 170 -3.48 -8.55 3.43
N ALA A 171 -3.40 -8.63 2.11
CA ALA A 171 -3.72 -9.87 1.38
C ALA A 171 -2.78 -11.04 1.72
N SER A 172 -1.54 -10.75 2.09
CA SER A 172 -0.58 -11.77 2.53
C SER A 172 -1.02 -12.48 3.81
N GLU A 173 -1.77 -11.80 4.67
CA GLU A 173 -2.30 -12.35 5.91
C GLU A 173 -3.72 -12.90 5.78
N ARG A 174 -4.53 -12.30 4.90
CA ARG A 174 -5.98 -12.58 4.75
C ARG A 174 -6.40 -12.55 3.27
N PRO A 175 -5.88 -13.46 2.43
CA PRO A 175 -6.16 -13.44 0.99
C PRO A 175 -7.66 -13.60 0.67
N GLU A 176 -8.41 -14.35 1.49
CA GLU A 176 -9.85 -14.54 1.28
C GLU A 176 -10.64 -13.24 1.51
N ALA A 177 -10.29 -12.48 2.54
CA ALA A 177 -10.92 -11.18 2.81
C ALA A 177 -10.56 -10.16 1.72
N ALA A 178 -9.30 -10.13 1.27
CA ALA A 178 -8.85 -9.30 0.16
C ALA A 178 -9.62 -9.64 -1.13
N GLN A 179 -9.79 -10.92 -1.47
CA GLN A 179 -10.59 -11.36 -2.62
C GLN A 179 -12.06 -10.92 -2.50
N ARG A 180 -12.64 -10.93 -1.31
CA ARG A 180 -14.02 -10.45 -1.09
C ARG A 180 -14.14 -8.95 -1.33
N ILE A 181 -13.13 -8.17 -0.95
CA ILE A 181 -13.11 -6.72 -1.24
C ILE A 181 -13.00 -6.50 -2.75
N VAL A 182 -12.07 -7.18 -3.44
CA VAL A 182 -11.94 -7.13 -4.89
C VAL A 182 -13.29 -7.39 -5.56
N GLN A 183 -13.98 -8.47 -5.16
CA GLN A 183 -15.30 -8.81 -5.69
C GLN A 183 -16.34 -7.72 -5.36
N GLY A 184 -16.34 -7.20 -4.13
CA GLY A 184 -17.25 -6.13 -3.73
C GLY A 184 -17.09 -4.86 -4.57
N VAL A 185 -15.84 -4.44 -4.83
CA VAL A 185 -15.53 -3.32 -5.73
C VAL A 185 -16.00 -3.60 -7.16
N ALA A 186 -15.74 -4.80 -7.66
CA ALA A 186 -16.17 -5.21 -9.00
C ALA A 186 -17.69 -5.22 -9.14
N GLU A 187 -18.43 -5.63 -8.14
CA GLU A 187 -19.90 -5.68 -8.11
C GLU A 187 -20.56 -4.35 -7.70
N GLY A 188 -19.79 -3.31 -7.40
CA GLY A 188 -20.33 -2.00 -7.01
C GLY A 188 -20.90 -1.96 -5.60
N TRP A 189 -20.32 -2.73 -4.67
CA TRP A 189 -20.75 -2.64 -3.28
C TRP A 189 -20.28 -1.32 -2.66
N GLY A 190 -21.19 -0.67 -1.95
CA GLY A 190 -20.80 0.44 -1.08
C GLY A 190 -19.91 -0.05 0.07
N ILE A 191 -19.09 0.84 0.62
CA ILE A 191 -18.13 0.54 1.68
C ILE A 191 -18.77 -0.16 2.90
N GLU A 192 -19.95 0.26 3.31
CA GLU A 192 -20.68 -0.35 4.44
C GLU A 192 -21.01 -1.83 4.19
N ARG A 193 -21.32 -2.20 2.94
CA ARG A 193 -21.54 -3.59 2.57
C ARG A 193 -20.24 -4.39 2.57
N ILE A 194 -19.13 -3.79 2.10
CA ILE A 194 -17.81 -4.42 2.08
C ILE A 194 -17.38 -4.76 3.52
N ILE A 195 -17.41 -3.80 4.44
CA ILE A 195 -16.98 -4.01 5.82
C ILE A 195 -17.91 -4.95 6.61
N SER A 196 -19.16 -5.13 6.14
CA SER A 196 -20.13 -6.05 6.74
C SER A 196 -20.03 -7.48 6.18
N ASP A 197 -19.21 -7.72 5.16
CA ASP A 197 -18.95 -9.09 4.69
C ASP A 197 -18.28 -9.91 5.81
N PRO A 198 -18.71 -11.15 6.07
CA PRO A 198 -18.22 -11.92 7.23
C PRO A 198 -16.70 -12.11 7.27
N LEU A 199 -16.03 -12.30 6.12
CA LEU A 199 -14.57 -12.48 6.07
C LEU A 199 -13.84 -11.15 6.32
N VAL A 200 -14.38 -10.06 5.78
CA VAL A 200 -13.83 -8.71 5.98
C VAL A 200 -14.05 -8.27 7.44
N ALA A 201 -15.26 -8.45 7.97
CA ALA A 201 -15.59 -8.12 9.35
C ALA A 201 -14.75 -8.90 10.37
N GLU A 202 -14.45 -10.18 10.12
CA GLU A 202 -13.54 -10.96 10.96
C GLU A 202 -12.12 -10.37 10.95
N SER A 203 -11.61 -9.96 9.78
CA SER A 203 -10.30 -9.31 9.68
C SER A 203 -10.26 -7.99 10.44
N ILE A 204 -11.31 -7.17 10.31
CA ILE A 204 -11.46 -5.91 11.05
C ILE A 204 -11.45 -6.17 12.55
N HIS A 205 -12.28 -7.09 13.04
CA HIS A 205 -12.34 -7.41 14.47
C HIS A 205 -10.99 -7.87 15.03
N ARG A 206 -10.27 -8.70 14.31
CA ARG A 206 -8.93 -9.16 14.73
C ARG A 206 -7.95 -8.01 14.85
N ARG A 207 -7.93 -7.10 13.87
CA ARG A 207 -7.06 -5.91 13.90
C ARG A 207 -7.44 -4.91 15.00
N GLU A 208 -8.71 -4.76 15.30
CA GLU A 208 -9.17 -3.94 16.42
C GLU A 208 -8.67 -4.49 17.77
N MET A 209 -8.71 -5.81 17.94
CA MET A 209 -8.18 -6.45 19.14
C MET A 209 -6.66 -6.26 19.27
N GLU A 210 -5.91 -6.34 18.18
CA GLU A 210 -4.48 -6.06 18.16
C GLU A 210 -4.20 -4.56 18.41
N ALA A 211 -4.94 -3.68 17.75
CA ALA A 211 -4.83 -2.23 17.92
C ALA A 211 -5.08 -1.79 19.37
N SER A 212 -6.02 -2.43 20.06
CA SER A 212 -6.29 -2.17 21.47
C SER A 212 -5.08 -2.50 22.36
N LYS A 213 -4.36 -3.60 22.07
CA LYS A 213 -3.12 -3.95 22.79
C LYS A 213 -2.02 -2.95 22.50
N ILE A 214 -1.86 -2.56 21.24
CA ILE A 214 -0.88 -1.55 20.79
C ILE A 214 -1.14 -0.22 21.50
N THR A 215 -2.39 0.25 21.50
CA THR A 215 -2.78 1.49 22.17
C THR A 215 -2.47 1.45 23.66
N LYS A 216 -2.77 0.33 24.33
CA LYS A 216 -2.44 0.16 25.75
C LYS A 216 -0.93 0.28 26.00
N ILE A 217 -0.09 -0.37 25.18
CA ILE A 217 1.37 -0.28 25.31
C ILE A 217 1.86 1.15 25.08
N ILE A 218 1.32 1.84 24.08
CA ILE A 218 1.64 3.26 23.84
C ILE A 218 1.33 4.08 25.08
N HIS A 219 0.11 4.00 25.60
CA HIS A 219 -0.28 4.75 26.80
C HIS A 219 0.57 4.45 28.04
N ASP A 220 0.98 3.19 28.23
CA ASP A 220 1.74 2.75 29.38
C ASP A 220 3.24 3.11 29.30
N SER A 221 3.80 3.27 28.07
CA SER A 221 5.26 3.40 27.85
C SER A 221 5.69 4.64 27.07
N LEU A 222 4.75 5.44 26.53
CA LEU A 222 5.08 6.65 25.78
C LEU A 222 5.81 7.66 26.65
N THR A 223 7.01 8.02 26.23
CA THR A 223 7.76 9.14 26.78
C THR A 223 8.14 10.12 25.70
N ILE A 224 8.14 11.42 25.99
CA ILE A 224 8.53 12.46 25.03
C ILE A 224 9.75 13.17 25.59
N VAL A 225 10.85 13.11 24.83
CA VAL A 225 12.13 13.77 25.17
C VAL A 225 12.53 14.66 24.01
N ASN A 226 12.66 15.95 24.27
CA ASN A 226 13.06 16.94 23.24
C ASN A 226 12.24 16.81 21.94
N ARG A 227 10.91 16.65 22.08
CA ARG A 227 9.96 16.47 20.98
C ARG A 227 10.15 15.19 20.17
N ILE A 228 10.78 14.17 20.75
CA ILE A 228 10.86 12.82 20.19
C ILE A 228 10.01 11.91 21.08
N ALA A 229 8.98 11.29 20.50
CA ALA A 229 8.16 10.28 21.16
C ALA A 229 8.89 8.94 21.13
N ILE A 230 9.01 8.28 22.28
CA ILE A 230 9.69 6.99 22.41
C ILE A 230 8.71 5.97 22.98
N VAL A 231 8.55 4.84 22.31
CA VAL A 231 7.70 3.73 22.75
C VAL A 231 8.45 2.41 22.60
N ARG A 232 8.35 1.55 23.61
CA ARG A 232 9.01 0.24 23.63
C ARG A 232 7.97 -0.88 23.49
N PHE A 233 8.18 -1.73 22.48
CA PHE A 233 7.46 -2.98 22.23
C PHE A 233 8.34 -4.22 22.39
N ASP A 234 9.58 -4.04 22.84
CA ASP A 234 10.50 -5.15 23.03
C ASP A 234 9.96 -6.16 24.06
N GLY A 235 10.17 -7.43 23.80
CA GLY A 235 9.64 -8.54 24.62
C GLY A 235 8.13 -8.78 24.52
N THR A 236 7.38 -7.96 23.76
CA THR A 236 5.91 -8.13 23.63
C THR A 236 5.50 -9.02 22.47
N GLY A 237 6.39 -9.28 21.52
CA GLY A 237 6.07 -9.96 20.25
C GLY A 237 5.26 -9.10 19.27
N ILE A 238 4.96 -7.84 19.61
CA ILE A 238 4.18 -6.93 18.79
C ILE A 238 5.11 -6.02 17.98
N ARG A 239 4.75 -5.81 16.71
CA ARG A 239 5.39 -4.81 15.85
C ARG A 239 4.32 -3.81 15.38
N THR A 240 4.69 -2.55 15.31
CA THR A 240 3.84 -1.49 14.78
C THR A 240 4.70 -0.43 14.10
N ASN A 241 4.09 0.37 13.25
CA ASN A 241 4.75 1.54 12.66
C ASN A 241 4.59 2.77 13.56
N GLY A 242 5.36 3.82 13.26
CA GLY A 242 5.36 5.05 14.05
C GLY A 242 4.15 5.96 13.84
N TYR A 243 3.33 5.73 12.83
CA TYR A 243 2.17 6.60 12.57
C TYR A 243 1.18 6.61 13.73
N ARG A 244 0.92 5.45 14.34
CA ARG A 244 0.04 5.39 15.51
C ARG A 244 0.63 6.14 16.69
N ILE A 245 1.93 6.04 16.89
CA ILE A 245 2.63 6.70 18.01
C ILE A 245 2.61 8.21 17.84
N THR A 246 2.95 8.71 16.64
CA THR A 246 2.92 10.15 16.36
C THR A 246 1.49 10.70 16.38
N ALA A 247 0.49 9.91 15.97
CA ALA A 247 -0.91 10.29 16.08
C ALA A 247 -1.36 10.43 17.54
N GLU A 248 -0.98 9.51 18.42
CA GLU A 248 -1.31 9.57 19.86
C GLU A 248 -0.52 10.69 20.59
N ALA A 249 0.76 10.86 20.28
CA ALA A 249 1.61 11.91 20.86
C ALA A 249 1.22 13.32 20.35
N GLY A 250 0.62 13.42 19.18
CA GLY A 250 0.13 14.67 18.60
C GLY A 250 1.22 15.69 18.33
N ASP A 251 0.92 16.96 18.61
CA ASP A 251 1.81 18.09 18.32
C ASP A 251 2.96 18.22 19.33
N GLU A 252 3.03 17.33 20.33
CA GLU A 252 4.10 17.31 21.29
C GLU A 252 5.40 16.69 20.76
N CYS A 253 5.34 15.97 19.63
CA CYS A 253 6.52 15.37 19.00
C CYS A 253 6.67 15.73 17.52
N ASP A 254 7.93 15.85 17.09
CA ASP A 254 8.29 16.03 15.67
C ASP A 254 8.62 14.69 14.99
N ALA A 255 9.02 13.69 15.79
CA ALA A 255 9.38 12.36 15.34
C ALA A 255 9.14 11.34 16.46
N CYS A 256 9.18 10.04 16.11
CA CYS A 256 9.16 8.99 17.12
C CYS A 256 10.24 7.93 16.88
N ILE A 257 10.58 7.25 17.98
CA ILE A 257 11.41 6.05 18.03
C ILE A 257 10.55 4.91 18.56
N VAL A 258 10.52 3.82 17.82
CA VAL A 258 9.78 2.60 18.18
C VAL A 258 10.78 1.47 18.32
N ILE A 259 10.89 0.90 19.53
CA ILE A 259 11.80 -0.20 19.80
C ILE A 259 11.01 -1.51 19.75
N HIS A 260 11.49 -2.48 18.97
CA HIS A 260 10.86 -3.77 18.74
C HIS A 260 11.82 -4.92 18.96
N GLY A 261 11.27 -6.13 18.97
CA GLY A 261 12.04 -7.37 19.03
C GLY A 261 12.33 -7.82 20.45
N ASP A 262 13.37 -8.60 20.61
CA ASP A 262 13.75 -9.17 21.90
C ASP A 262 15.28 -9.22 21.98
N VAL A 263 15.82 -8.96 23.17
CA VAL A 263 17.28 -9.05 23.47
C VAL A 263 17.82 -10.47 23.16
N ASN A 264 16.96 -11.49 23.29
CA ASN A 264 17.28 -12.88 22.96
C ASN A 264 16.82 -13.30 21.58
N GLY A 265 16.30 -12.35 20.77
CA GLY A 265 15.82 -12.61 19.42
C GLY A 265 16.95 -13.00 18.48
N SER A 266 16.61 -13.69 17.41
CA SER A 266 17.55 -14.07 16.34
C SER A 266 16.85 -14.03 14.99
N LEU A 267 17.62 -13.83 13.90
CA LEU A 267 17.08 -13.77 12.54
C LEU A 267 16.38 -15.08 12.11
N ASN A 268 16.81 -16.21 12.68
CA ASN A 268 16.25 -17.54 12.41
C ASN A 268 15.32 -18.05 13.53
N GLY A 269 15.00 -17.20 14.52
CA GLY A 269 14.18 -17.55 15.67
C GLY A 269 12.72 -17.18 15.50
N SER A 270 11.91 -17.56 16.47
CA SER A 270 10.50 -17.16 16.57
C SER A 270 10.32 -15.70 17.00
N THR A 271 11.36 -15.08 17.54
CA THR A 271 11.38 -13.66 17.92
C THR A 271 12.50 -12.94 17.17
N HIS A 272 12.20 -11.76 16.65
CA HIS A 272 13.18 -10.94 15.94
C HIS A 272 14.17 -10.30 16.91
N PRO A 273 15.39 -9.99 16.45
CA PRO A 273 16.37 -9.23 17.21
C PRO A 273 15.87 -7.83 17.59
N LEU A 274 16.47 -7.28 18.64
CA LEU A 274 16.17 -5.91 19.08
C LEU A 274 16.50 -4.90 17.99
N SER A 275 15.50 -4.09 17.60
CA SER A 275 15.59 -3.12 16.52
C SER A 275 14.86 -1.83 16.86
N ALA A 276 15.26 -0.73 16.26
CA ALA A 276 14.57 0.54 16.34
C ALA A 276 14.05 0.96 14.97
N SER A 277 12.87 1.57 14.97
CA SER A 277 12.31 2.24 13.81
C SER A 277 12.08 3.72 14.14
N PHE A 278 12.36 4.58 13.18
CA PHE A 278 12.30 6.04 13.31
C PHE A 278 11.27 6.56 12.31
N TYR A 279 10.37 7.43 12.74
CA TYR A 279 9.36 8.03 11.89
C TYR A 279 9.23 9.51 12.17
N THR A 280 9.15 10.32 11.13
CA THR A 280 8.70 11.71 11.22
C THR A 280 7.22 11.75 11.62
N ASN A 281 6.82 12.73 12.41
CA ASN A 281 5.41 13.03 12.60
C ASN A 281 4.85 13.71 11.34
N SER A 282 4.37 12.90 10.40
CA SER A 282 3.82 13.38 9.12
C SER A 282 2.54 14.18 9.28
N PHE A 283 1.82 14.04 10.40
CA PHE A 283 0.65 14.86 10.70
C PHE A 283 1.01 16.31 11.01
N LEU A 284 2.21 16.53 11.56
CA LEU A 284 2.74 17.87 11.84
C LEU A 284 3.63 18.39 10.70
N HIS A 285 4.34 17.48 10.02
CA HIS A 285 5.34 17.78 8.99
C HIS A 285 4.96 17.15 7.64
N SER A 286 3.86 17.60 7.06
CA SER A 286 3.29 17.04 5.80
C SER A 286 4.20 17.17 4.57
N ASN A 287 5.22 18.04 4.62
CA ASN A 287 6.19 18.26 3.53
C ASN A 287 7.56 17.64 3.81
N GLY A 288 7.63 16.71 4.76
CA GLY A 288 8.86 16.05 5.20
C GLY A 288 9.37 16.56 6.55
N GLY A 289 10.06 15.71 7.29
CA GLY A 289 10.55 15.97 8.62
C GLY A 289 11.68 17.01 8.69
N LEU A 290 11.92 17.49 9.90
CA LEU A 290 12.95 18.48 10.21
C LEU A 290 14.37 17.97 9.92
N VAL A 291 14.57 16.66 10.00
CA VAL A 291 15.87 16.01 9.82
C VAL A 291 15.73 14.77 8.94
N ASP A 292 16.83 14.36 8.34
CA ASP A 292 16.94 13.07 7.65
C ASP A 292 17.21 11.96 8.67
N LEU A 293 16.20 11.16 8.97
CA LEU A 293 16.26 10.09 9.97
C LEU A 293 17.19 8.93 9.56
N THR A 294 17.51 8.79 8.27
CA THR A 294 18.46 7.75 7.83
C THR A 294 19.85 7.96 8.40
N ARG A 295 20.22 9.20 8.69
CA ARG A 295 21.50 9.55 9.36
C ARG A 295 21.57 9.01 10.78
N LEU A 296 20.41 8.96 11.46
CA LEU A 296 20.32 8.36 12.79
C LEU A 296 20.41 6.84 12.68
N ALA A 297 19.63 6.22 11.79
CA ALA A 297 19.64 4.78 11.58
C ALA A 297 21.05 4.25 11.25
N THR A 298 21.76 4.90 10.33
CA THR A 298 23.12 4.50 9.92
C THR A 298 24.18 4.82 10.99
N ALA A 299 23.93 5.74 11.91
CA ALA A 299 24.82 6.01 13.04
C ALA A 299 24.80 4.88 14.08
N PHE A 300 23.66 4.21 14.25
CA PHE A 300 23.53 3.05 15.15
C PHE A 300 23.90 1.73 14.46
N ASP A 301 23.54 1.56 13.20
CA ASP A 301 23.80 0.34 12.43
C ASP A 301 24.25 0.72 11.02
N PRO A 302 25.48 0.40 10.59
CA PRO A 302 25.94 0.69 9.23
C PRO A 302 25.04 0.11 8.13
N HIS A 303 24.25 -0.93 8.45
CA HIS A 303 23.26 -1.54 7.55
C HIS A 303 21.85 -1.02 7.78
N GLY A 304 21.66 -0.08 8.71
CA GLY A 304 20.40 0.63 8.90
C GLY A 304 20.07 1.51 7.69
N GLY A 305 18.79 1.79 7.51
CA GLY A 305 18.35 2.61 6.38
C GLY A 305 16.84 2.62 6.20
N GLY A 306 16.43 3.13 5.05
CA GLY A 306 15.03 3.32 4.67
C GLY A 306 14.83 4.66 3.98
N HIS A 307 13.66 5.26 4.16
CA HIS A 307 13.35 6.59 3.65
C HIS A 307 13.77 7.67 4.65
N ARG A 308 13.97 8.88 4.16
CA ARG A 308 14.29 10.08 4.97
C ARG A 308 13.41 10.23 6.20
N ASP A 309 12.10 9.97 6.06
CA ASP A 309 11.08 10.20 7.06
C ASP A 309 10.56 8.91 7.73
N ALA A 310 11.04 7.74 7.28
CA ALA A 310 10.70 6.43 7.85
C ALA A 310 11.85 5.44 7.59
N CYS A 311 12.56 5.07 8.63
CA CYS A 311 13.72 4.18 8.52
C CYS A 311 13.88 3.33 9.78
N GLY A 312 14.87 2.45 9.79
CA GLY A 312 15.14 1.60 10.93
C GLY A 312 16.57 1.07 10.96
N CYS A 313 16.93 0.52 12.11
CA CYS A 313 18.21 -0.10 12.33
C CYS A 313 18.09 -1.24 13.37
N ARG A 314 19.08 -2.10 13.42
CA ARG A 314 19.26 -3.00 14.56
C ARG A 314 19.89 -2.22 15.72
N ILE A 315 19.50 -2.57 16.92
CA ILE A 315 20.13 -2.02 18.14
C ILE A 315 21.33 -2.86 18.53
N GLN A 316 21.27 -4.17 18.24
CA GLN A 316 22.35 -5.11 18.51
C GLN A 316 23.11 -5.46 17.23
N SER A 317 24.44 -5.47 17.30
CA SER A 317 25.27 -5.90 16.20
C SER A 317 25.12 -7.41 15.93
N LEU A 318 25.20 -7.84 14.67
CA LEU A 318 25.30 -9.25 14.34
C LEU A 318 26.66 -9.78 14.73
N SER A 319 26.71 -11.03 15.22
CA SER A 319 27.93 -11.80 15.37
C SER A 319 28.61 -12.04 14.01
N GLU A 320 29.90 -12.41 14.02
CA GLU A 320 30.69 -12.63 12.80
C GLU A 320 30.07 -13.66 11.84
N ASP A 321 29.32 -14.65 12.35
CA ASP A 321 28.60 -15.63 11.55
C ASP A 321 27.26 -15.13 10.99
N GLY A 322 26.84 -13.90 11.34
CA GLY A 322 25.59 -13.29 10.91
C GLY A 322 24.33 -13.91 11.49
N LEU A 323 24.43 -14.88 12.37
CA LEU A 323 23.32 -15.68 12.89
C LEU A 323 22.86 -15.26 14.28
N ARG A 324 23.71 -14.56 15.03
CA ARG A 324 23.44 -14.08 16.38
C ARG A 324 23.73 -12.59 16.47
N GLU A 325 23.07 -11.93 17.39
CA GLU A 325 23.37 -10.54 17.67
C GLU A 325 24.29 -10.42 18.90
N ASP A 326 25.28 -9.52 18.79
CA ASP A 326 26.13 -9.18 19.92
C ASP A 326 25.34 -8.40 20.96
N ARG A 327 25.36 -8.86 22.21
CA ARG A 327 24.62 -8.28 23.33
C ARG A 327 25.29 -7.08 23.97
N GLU A 328 26.45 -6.66 23.51
CA GLU A 328 27.27 -5.63 24.17
C GLU A 328 26.91 -4.19 23.76
N VAL A 329 25.85 -3.99 22.96
CA VAL A 329 25.46 -2.67 22.41
C VAL A 329 24.15 -2.18 23.03
N GLU A 330 23.95 -2.27 24.31
CA GLU A 330 22.87 -1.56 25.00
C GLU A 330 23.22 -0.09 25.29
#